data_ea4dfba0773be405990e1b0e1fb85b74
#
_entry.id   ea4dfba0773be405990e1b0e1fb85b74
#
_cell.length_a   1.000
_cell.length_b   1.000
_cell.length_c   1.000
_cell.angle_alpha   90.00
_cell.angle_beta   90.00
_cell.angle_gamma   90.00
#
_symmetry.space_group_name_H-M   'P 1'
#
loop_
_entity.id
_entity.type
_entity.pdbx_description
1 polymer ?
#
loop_
_entity_poly.entity_id
_entity_poly.type
_entity_poly.pdbx_seq_one_letter_code
_entity_poly.pdbx_strand_id
1 'polypeptide(L)'
;MPADSGPGTAGREFPVRAHLGGIVRDAFGGRRSLGEAVRLRGGSKKGVYRLVLDDGSAVIAYAWDESENYWPEPASRDRLNDHADPFSPASGLDLFLAAHRRLAGLGLRTPQVYWSDAEQARYPADFALVEEIPGPTLEQLLQTDPRAAAPVMRLLADDLAALRDCRNAAFGKVTLVDGGGTSRGASCEQIVLDRALVDLAEAARRDPRVAAARGRLDDALREAAAAVRPRAEHSLIHGELGPDHILVDRTGRPVLIDIEGMMFFDVEWEHVFLRIRFGADYPRLRAGGLDERRWALYDLAMRLSLVAGPLRLLDGDFPDRAFMTGIVEDNLHEALVLVGLDG
;
A
#
# COMPACT_ATOMS: atom_id res chain seq x y z
N MET A 1 -18.72 -0.43 2.50
CA MET A 1 -18.06 0.67 3.20
C MET A 1 -19.12 1.59 3.77
N PRO A 2 -19.17 1.91 5.08
CA PRO A 2 -20.12 2.88 5.60
C PRO A 2 -19.73 4.30 5.14
N ALA A 3 -20.74 5.08 4.72
CA ALA A 3 -20.57 6.48 4.40
C ALA A 3 -20.20 7.30 5.65
N ASP A 4 -19.28 8.25 5.50
CA ASP A 4 -18.82 9.10 6.59
C ASP A 4 -19.88 10.16 6.94
N SER A 5 -20.49 10.02 8.11
CA SER A 5 -21.24 11.06 8.81
C SER A 5 -20.68 11.30 10.23
N GLY A 6 -19.37 11.12 10.45
CA GLY A 6 -18.70 11.34 11.73
C GLY A 6 -17.90 12.65 11.79
N PRO A 7 -17.79 13.30 12.98
CA PRO A 7 -17.03 14.54 13.15
C PRO A 7 -15.53 14.22 13.21
N GLY A 8 -14.80 14.42 12.09
CA GLY A 8 -13.35 14.13 12.05
C GLY A 8 -12.56 14.90 11.00
N THR A 9 -13.22 15.65 10.13
CA THR A 9 -12.55 16.46 9.08
C THR A 9 -12.83 17.96 9.21
N ALA A 10 -13.11 18.43 10.42
CA ALA A 10 -13.32 19.85 10.67
C ALA A 10 -12.01 20.62 10.44
N GLY A 11 -11.74 21.04 9.20
CA GLY A 11 -10.62 21.92 8.86
C GLY A 11 -9.97 21.69 7.50
N ARG A 12 -10.01 20.46 6.93
CA ARG A 12 -9.37 20.19 5.65
C ARG A 12 -10.34 20.37 4.49
N GLU A 13 -10.01 21.24 3.55
CA GLU A 13 -10.79 21.42 2.33
C GLU A 13 -10.29 20.47 1.22
N PHE A 14 -11.22 19.89 0.47
CA PHE A 14 -10.94 19.02 -0.65
C PHE A 14 -11.45 19.67 -1.95
N PRO A 15 -10.64 20.49 -2.63
CA PRO A 15 -11.04 21.26 -3.81
C PRO A 15 -11.53 20.39 -4.96
N VAL A 16 -11.04 19.16 -5.07
CA VAL A 16 -11.44 18.20 -6.12
C VAL A 16 -12.94 18.00 -6.21
N ARG A 17 -13.67 18.12 -5.10
CA ARG A 17 -15.13 17.95 -5.06
C ARG A 17 -15.89 18.86 -6.03
N ALA A 18 -15.45 20.10 -6.19
CA ALA A 18 -16.07 21.06 -7.10
C ALA A 18 -15.92 20.68 -8.59
N HIS A 19 -14.93 19.84 -8.92
CA HIS A 19 -14.60 19.46 -10.29
C HIS A 19 -15.18 18.11 -10.74
N LEU A 20 -15.64 17.26 -9.80
CA LEU A 20 -16.10 15.89 -10.09
C LEU A 20 -17.20 15.83 -11.16
N GLY A 21 -18.15 16.76 -11.15
CA GLY A 21 -19.20 16.81 -12.17
C GLY A 21 -18.69 17.09 -13.58
N GLY A 22 -17.63 17.91 -13.72
CA GLY A 22 -16.95 18.16 -14.98
C GLY A 22 -16.20 16.92 -15.47
N ILE A 23 -15.43 16.29 -14.58
CA ILE A 23 -14.67 15.07 -14.84
C ILE A 23 -15.60 13.94 -15.33
N VAL A 24 -16.74 13.72 -14.67
CA VAL A 24 -17.73 12.70 -15.09
C VAL A 24 -18.25 12.98 -16.51
N ARG A 25 -18.62 14.22 -16.80
CA ARG A 25 -19.13 14.58 -18.15
C ARG A 25 -18.09 14.30 -19.24
N ASP A 26 -16.84 14.63 -19.00
CA ASP A 26 -15.77 14.42 -19.97
C ASP A 26 -15.46 12.93 -20.16
N ALA A 27 -15.30 12.19 -19.06
CA ALA A 27 -15.03 10.76 -19.07
C ALA A 27 -16.08 9.95 -19.84
N PHE A 28 -17.35 10.36 -19.77
CA PHE A 28 -18.47 9.68 -20.43
C PHE A 28 -18.98 10.42 -21.68
N GLY A 29 -18.22 11.40 -22.19
CA GLY A 29 -18.56 12.13 -23.42
C GLY A 29 -19.89 12.86 -23.34
N GLY A 30 -20.24 13.43 -22.20
CA GLY A 30 -21.49 14.14 -21.95
C GLY A 30 -22.74 13.26 -21.81
N ARG A 31 -22.59 11.93 -21.91
CA ARG A 31 -23.72 10.97 -21.83
C ARG A 31 -24.15 10.66 -20.39
N ARG A 32 -23.35 11.07 -19.42
CA ARG A 32 -23.60 10.87 -17.98
C ARG A 32 -23.39 12.16 -17.23
N SER A 33 -24.13 12.31 -16.15
CA SER A 33 -23.93 13.39 -15.18
C SER A 33 -23.77 12.84 -13.77
N LEU A 34 -23.10 13.61 -12.93
CA LEU A 34 -22.90 13.26 -11.52
C LEU A 34 -24.19 13.55 -10.74
N GLY A 35 -24.74 12.53 -10.08
CA GLY A 35 -25.86 12.66 -9.14
C GLY A 35 -25.36 12.91 -7.72
N GLU A 36 -24.45 12.07 -7.22
CA GLU A 36 -23.94 12.17 -5.85
C GLU A 36 -22.44 11.85 -5.81
N ALA A 37 -21.70 12.49 -4.90
CA ALA A 37 -20.30 12.21 -4.63
C ALA A 37 -20.05 12.05 -3.14
N VAL A 38 -19.52 10.89 -2.74
CA VAL A 38 -19.18 10.57 -1.35
C VAL A 38 -17.69 10.27 -1.26
N ARG A 39 -16.94 10.99 -0.42
CA ARG A 39 -15.55 10.66 -0.11
C ARG A 39 -15.51 9.41 0.77
N LEU A 40 -14.77 8.40 0.35
CA LEU A 40 -14.59 7.18 1.11
C LEU A 40 -13.44 7.34 2.11
N ARG A 41 -13.53 6.64 3.25
CA ARG A 41 -12.45 6.59 4.24
C ARG A 41 -11.32 5.68 3.76
N GLY A 42 -10.12 5.90 4.28
CA GLY A 42 -9.00 4.97 4.17
C GLY A 42 -7.84 5.43 3.28
N GLY A 43 -8.01 6.41 2.40
CA GLY A 43 -6.88 6.96 1.63
C GLY A 43 -5.98 7.86 2.50
N SER A 44 -4.67 7.58 2.56
CA SER A 44 -3.70 8.49 3.21
C SER A 44 -2.85 9.29 2.22
N LYS A 45 -2.83 8.88 0.93
CA LYS A 45 -2.00 9.47 -0.13
C LYS A 45 -2.81 9.96 -1.33
N LYS A 46 -4.10 9.59 -1.42
CA LYS A 46 -5.02 9.98 -2.50
C LYS A 46 -6.44 10.10 -1.99
N GLY A 47 -7.23 10.95 -2.64
CA GLY A 47 -8.67 11.02 -2.45
C GLY A 47 -9.36 9.86 -3.16
N VAL A 48 -10.29 9.20 -2.46
CA VAL A 48 -11.12 8.13 -3.03
C VAL A 48 -12.57 8.55 -2.91
N TYR A 49 -13.28 8.64 -4.04
CA TYR A 49 -14.67 9.10 -4.08
C TYR A 49 -15.54 8.06 -4.77
N ARG A 50 -16.67 7.74 -4.16
CA ARG A 50 -17.76 7.02 -4.81
C ARG A 50 -18.65 8.03 -5.51
N LEU A 51 -18.82 7.90 -6.81
CA LEU A 51 -19.62 8.77 -7.65
C LEU A 51 -20.84 7.98 -8.15
N VAL A 52 -22.02 8.42 -7.78
CA VAL A 52 -23.29 7.88 -8.32
C VAL A 52 -23.69 8.72 -9.52
N LEU A 53 -23.95 8.06 -10.64
CA LEU A 53 -24.31 8.69 -11.89
C LEU A 53 -25.85 8.83 -12.02
N ASP A 54 -26.31 9.61 -13.00
CA ASP A 54 -27.72 9.90 -13.25
C ASP A 54 -28.57 8.68 -13.62
N ASP A 55 -27.93 7.58 -14.07
CA ASP A 55 -28.60 6.30 -14.35
C ASP A 55 -28.62 5.33 -13.15
N GLY A 56 -28.13 5.77 -11.99
CA GLY A 56 -28.01 4.95 -10.77
C GLY A 56 -26.79 4.04 -10.73
N SER A 57 -25.98 3.97 -11.78
CA SER A 57 -24.68 3.28 -11.73
C SER A 57 -23.69 4.08 -10.90
N ALA A 58 -22.62 3.42 -10.43
CA ALA A 58 -21.58 4.09 -9.67
C ALA A 58 -20.19 3.74 -10.18
N VAL A 59 -19.26 4.67 -9.97
CA VAL A 59 -17.83 4.52 -10.28
C VAL A 59 -17.00 5.05 -9.11
N ILE A 60 -15.74 4.63 -9.03
CA ILE A 60 -14.80 5.15 -8.05
C ILE A 60 -13.88 6.14 -8.76
N ALA A 61 -13.68 7.29 -8.13
CA ALA A 61 -12.71 8.28 -8.56
C ALA A 61 -11.48 8.25 -7.62
N TYR A 62 -10.29 8.20 -8.21
CA TYR A 62 -9.02 8.42 -7.55
C TYR A 62 -8.49 9.79 -7.92
N ALA A 63 -8.10 10.58 -6.92
CA ALA A 63 -7.49 11.90 -7.08
C ALA A 63 -6.15 11.93 -6.34
N TRP A 64 -5.05 12.06 -7.06
CA TRP A 64 -3.71 12.23 -6.48
C TRP A 64 -3.41 13.71 -6.31
N ASP A 65 -4.21 14.36 -5.47
CA ASP A 65 -4.10 15.78 -5.13
C ASP A 65 -3.40 15.94 -3.78
N GLU A 66 -2.58 16.96 -3.65
CA GLU A 66 -1.81 17.22 -2.42
C GLU A 66 -2.71 17.49 -1.21
N SER A 67 -3.91 18.10 -1.43
CA SER A 67 -4.90 18.28 -0.37
C SER A 67 -5.45 16.97 0.19
N GLU A 68 -5.33 15.86 -0.56
CA GLU A 68 -5.75 14.52 -0.16
C GLU A 68 -4.64 13.72 0.53
N ASN A 69 -3.40 14.21 0.47
CA ASN A 69 -2.23 13.55 1.06
C ASN A 69 -2.07 13.98 2.51
N TYR A 70 -2.11 12.99 3.44
CA TYR A 70 -1.90 13.21 4.88
C TYR A 70 -0.44 13.02 5.31
N TRP A 71 0.41 12.51 4.42
CA TRP A 71 1.82 12.35 4.74
C TRP A 71 2.53 13.70 4.69
N PRO A 72 3.40 13.99 5.68
CA PRO A 72 4.18 15.22 5.64
C PRO A 72 5.08 15.24 4.41
N GLU A 73 5.25 16.42 3.82
CA GLU A 73 6.19 16.59 2.71
C GLU A 73 7.58 16.09 3.12
N PRO A 74 8.22 15.27 2.28
CA PRO A 74 9.62 14.94 2.51
C PRO A 74 10.46 16.20 2.42
N ALA A 75 11.57 16.26 3.16
CA ALA A 75 12.48 17.40 3.23
C ALA A 75 13.03 17.88 1.86
N SER A 76 12.77 17.12 0.79
CA SER A 76 13.09 17.45 -0.60
C SER A 76 11.98 16.95 -1.52
N ARG A 77 11.42 17.83 -2.37
CA ARG A 77 10.45 17.47 -3.41
C ARG A 77 10.98 16.43 -4.40
N ASP A 78 12.30 16.39 -4.61
CA ASP A 78 12.95 15.39 -5.48
C ASP A 78 12.76 13.95 -5.00
N ARG A 79 12.38 13.76 -3.72
CA ARG A 79 12.08 12.42 -3.17
C ARG A 79 10.65 11.97 -3.39
N LEU A 80 9.74 12.86 -3.72
CA LEU A 80 8.33 12.50 -3.95
C LEU A 80 8.15 11.60 -5.19
N ASN A 81 8.90 11.89 -6.26
CA ASN A 81 8.82 11.18 -7.54
C ASN A 81 10.08 10.36 -7.84
N ASP A 82 10.83 9.99 -6.82
CA ASP A 82 12.05 9.20 -6.99
C ASP A 82 11.72 7.71 -7.16
N HIS A 83 11.35 7.33 -8.37
CA HIS A 83 11.05 5.93 -8.69
C HIS A 83 12.26 5.00 -8.54
N ALA A 84 13.48 5.53 -8.46
CA ALA A 84 14.67 4.74 -8.22
C ALA A 84 14.85 4.36 -6.73
N ASP A 85 14.10 4.96 -5.82
CA ASP A 85 13.95 4.48 -4.45
C ASP A 85 12.68 3.63 -4.34
N PRO A 86 12.77 2.29 -4.08
CA PRO A 86 11.59 1.43 -3.99
C PRO A 86 10.66 1.83 -2.84
N PHE A 87 11.18 2.49 -1.82
CA PHE A 87 10.43 2.97 -0.66
C PHE A 87 10.04 4.46 -0.73
N SER A 88 10.25 5.13 -1.87
CA SER A 88 9.66 6.45 -2.08
C SER A 88 8.12 6.36 -2.09
N PRO A 89 7.40 7.45 -1.81
CA PRO A 89 5.94 7.41 -1.74
C PRO A 89 5.31 6.68 -2.93
N ALA A 90 4.48 5.67 -2.66
CA ALA A 90 3.71 4.95 -3.65
C ALA A 90 2.42 5.74 -3.93
N SER A 91 2.53 6.82 -4.72
CA SER A 91 1.41 7.70 -5.04
C SER A 91 1.61 8.27 -6.43
N GLY A 92 0.60 8.20 -7.27
CA GLY A 92 0.61 8.74 -8.63
C GLY A 92 -0.12 7.84 -9.63
N LEU A 93 -0.71 8.49 -10.63
CA LEU A 93 -1.45 7.82 -11.71
C LEU A 93 -0.54 6.93 -12.55
N ASP A 94 0.69 7.32 -12.79
CA ASP A 94 1.68 6.56 -13.56
C ASP A 94 2.03 5.21 -12.91
N LEU A 95 2.24 5.20 -11.58
CA LEU A 95 2.45 4.00 -10.77
C LEU A 95 1.21 3.09 -10.82
N PHE A 96 0.03 3.68 -10.61
CA PHE A 96 -1.24 2.96 -10.69
C PHE A 96 -1.44 2.29 -12.05
N LEU A 97 -1.28 3.03 -13.15
CA LEU A 97 -1.48 2.50 -14.50
C LEU A 97 -0.43 1.45 -14.89
N ALA A 98 0.82 1.59 -14.45
CA ALA A 98 1.85 0.58 -14.68
C ALA A 98 1.53 -0.73 -13.95
N ALA A 99 1.17 -0.65 -12.67
CA ALA A 99 0.75 -1.80 -11.88
C ALA A 99 -0.51 -2.47 -12.47
N HIS A 100 -1.52 -1.68 -12.83
CA HIS A 100 -2.74 -2.16 -13.46
C HIS A 100 -2.45 -2.96 -14.75
N ARG A 101 -1.62 -2.42 -15.65
CA ARG A 101 -1.22 -3.12 -16.89
C ARG A 101 -0.48 -4.42 -16.59
N ARG A 102 0.42 -4.40 -15.61
CA ARG A 102 1.20 -5.58 -15.22
C ARG A 102 0.30 -6.69 -14.66
N LEU A 103 -0.63 -6.37 -13.76
CA LEU A 103 -1.60 -7.31 -13.21
C LEU A 103 -2.53 -7.88 -14.28
N ALA A 104 -3.05 -7.04 -15.17
CA ALA A 104 -3.87 -7.48 -16.30
C ALA A 104 -3.12 -8.46 -17.22
N GLY A 105 -1.83 -8.22 -17.47
CA GLY A 105 -0.96 -9.13 -18.22
C GLY A 105 -0.76 -10.50 -17.56
N LEU A 106 -0.91 -10.59 -16.25
CA LEU A 106 -0.88 -11.84 -15.47
C LEU A 106 -2.28 -12.46 -15.31
N GLY A 107 -3.34 -11.84 -15.82
CA GLY A 107 -4.71 -12.29 -15.63
C GLY A 107 -5.27 -12.04 -14.22
N LEU A 108 -4.58 -11.23 -13.42
CA LEU A 108 -5.00 -10.86 -12.07
C LEU A 108 -6.01 -9.71 -12.11
N ARG A 109 -7.02 -9.79 -11.27
CA ARG A 109 -8.15 -8.87 -11.27
C ARG A 109 -7.86 -7.60 -10.47
N THR A 110 -8.02 -6.45 -11.12
CA THR A 110 -8.06 -5.12 -10.52
C THR A 110 -9.32 -4.39 -11.01
N PRO A 111 -9.76 -3.29 -10.38
CA PRO A 111 -10.83 -2.47 -10.94
C PRO A 111 -10.49 -2.01 -12.36
N GLN A 112 -11.45 -2.12 -13.28
CA GLN A 112 -11.28 -1.65 -14.65
C GLN A 112 -11.11 -0.12 -14.65
N VAL A 113 -10.15 0.38 -15.43
CA VAL A 113 -9.97 1.81 -15.64
C VAL A 113 -10.87 2.26 -16.78
N TYR A 114 -11.82 3.15 -16.49
CA TYR A 114 -12.72 3.72 -17.48
C TYR A 114 -12.15 4.97 -18.13
N TRP A 115 -11.42 5.77 -17.35
CA TRP A 115 -10.85 7.03 -17.82
C TRP A 115 -9.72 7.47 -16.88
N SER A 116 -8.75 8.21 -17.41
CA SER A 116 -7.68 8.82 -16.63
C SER A 116 -7.21 10.12 -17.28
N ASP A 117 -6.75 11.07 -16.45
CA ASP A 117 -6.17 12.34 -16.86
C ASP A 117 -4.80 12.54 -16.19
N ALA A 118 -3.73 12.34 -16.95
CA ALA A 118 -2.36 12.62 -16.55
C ALA A 118 -1.88 14.00 -17.04
N GLU A 119 -2.64 14.61 -17.97
CA GLU A 119 -2.32 15.94 -18.53
C GLU A 119 -2.83 17.06 -17.64
N GLN A 120 -3.61 16.71 -16.59
CA GLN A 120 -4.22 17.65 -15.65
C GLN A 120 -5.09 18.72 -16.38
N ALA A 121 -5.73 18.31 -17.47
CA ALA A 121 -6.47 19.20 -18.35
C ALA A 121 -7.74 19.79 -17.71
N ARG A 122 -8.27 19.10 -16.69
CA ARG A 122 -9.53 19.47 -16.03
C ARG A 122 -9.37 19.85 -14.56
N TYR A 123 -8.37 19.29 -13.93
CA TYR A 123 -8.04 19.56 -12.55
C TYR A 123 -6.51 19.51 -12.38
N PRO A 124 -5.90 20.38 -11.56
CA PRO A 124 -4.43 20.47 -11.44
C PRO A 124 -3.82 19.31 -10.62
N ALA A 125 -4.33 18.09 -10.80
CA ALA A 125 -3.80 16.85 -10.23
C ALA A 125 -4.16 15.66 -11.13
N ASP A 126 -3.43 14.57 -10.97
CA ASP A 126 -3.70 13.30 -11.64
C ASP A 126 -5.03 12.71 -11.18
N PHE A 127 -5.76 12.08 -12.11
CA PHE A 127 -7.10 11.57 -11.86
C PHE A 127 -7.40 10.27 -12.60
N ALA A 128 -8.17 9.37 -11.98
CA ALA A 128 -8.72 8.19 -12.65
C ALA A 128 -10.15 7.90 -12.21
N LEU A 129 -10.99 7.46 -13.16
CA LEU A 129 -12.28 6.83 -12.89
C LEU A 129 -12.15 5.34 -13.12
N VAL A 130 -12.48 4.56 -12.10
CA VAL A 130 -12.37 3.11 -12.12
C VAL A 130 -13.69 2.45 -11.74
N GLU A 131 -13.79 1.17 -12.04
CA GLU A 131 -14.92 0.32 -11.68
C GLU A 131 -15.18 0.32 -10.17
N GLU A 132 -16.46 0.48 -9.79
CA GLU A 132 -16.89 0.12 -8.43
C GLU A 132 -17.02 -1.40 -8.33
N ILE A 133 -16.38 -1.99 -7.34
CA ILE A 133 -16.55 -3.40 -6.99
C ILE A 133 -17.55 -3.48 -5.83
N PRO A 134 -18.81 -3.83 -6.11
CA PRO A 134 -19.86 -3.81 -5.09
C PRO A 134 -19.82 -5.09 -4.25
N GLY A 135 -18.84 -5.23 -3.39
CA GLY A 135 -18.66 -6.37 -2.50
C GLY A 135 -17.92 -5.98 -1.22
N PRO A 136 -17.84 -6.89 -0.25
CA PRO A 136 -17.07 -6.67 0.95
C PRO A 136 -15.57 -6.68 0.63
N THR A 137 -14.76 -6.12 1.53
CA THR A 137 -13.33 -6.45 1.58
C THR A 137 -13.16 -7.89 2.09
N LEU A 138 -12.03 -8.52 1.76
CA LEU A 138 -11.70 -9.82 2.33
C LEU A 138 -11.57 -9.75 3.85
N GLU A 139 -11.11 -8.61 4.40
CA GLU A 139 -11.08 -8.38 5.84
C GLU A 139 -12.48 -8.49 6.47
N GLN A 140 -13.45 -7.81 5.90
CA GLN A 140 -14.85 -7.88 6.36
C GLN A 140 -15.38 -9.31 6.25
N LEU A 141 -15.07 -10.00 5.15
CA LEU A 141 -15.54 -11.37 4.92
C LEU A 141 -14.92 -12.36 5.90
N LEU A 142 -13.61 -12.23 6.21
CA LEU A 142 -12.94 -13.05 7.23
C LEU A 142 -13.57 -12.88 8.62
N GLN A 143 -14.02 -11.65 8.95
CA GLN A 143 -14.65 -11.35 10.24
C GLN A 143 -16.11 -11.82 10.30
N THR A 144 -16.89 -11.70 9.22
CA THR A 144 -18.34 -11.92 9.24
C THR A 144 -18.75 -13.30 8.73
N ASP A 145 -18.04 -13.85 7.75
CA ASP A 145 -18.29 -15.18 7.17
C ASP A 145 -16.99 -15.87 6.74
N PRO A 146 -16.22 -16.47 7.68
CA PRO A 146 -14.98 -17.18 7.37
C PRO A 146 -15.15 -18.35 6.40
N ARG A 147 -16.37 -18.93 6.29
CA ARG A 147 -16.65 -20.00 5.33
C ARG A 147 -16.70 -19.48 3.90
N ALA A 148 -17.34 -18.34 3.68
CA ALA A 148 -17.37 -17.66 2.39
C ALA A 148 -15.97 -17.09 2.03
N ALA A 149 -15.15 -16.69 3.01
CA ALA A 149 -13.79 -16.25 2.79
C ALA A 149 -12.83 -17.36 2.31
N ALA A 150 -13.09 -18.62 2.69
CA ALA A 150 -12.16 -19.73 2.41
C ALA A 150 -11.88 -19.97 0.91
N PRO A 151 -12.85 -19.96 -0.02
CA PRO A 151 -12.55 -20.03 -1.46
C PRO A 151 -11.80 -18.80 -1.97
N VAL A 152 -12.10 -17.60 -1.48
CA VAL A 152 -11.39 -16.36 -1.86
C VAL A 152 -9.92 -16.44 -1.45
N MET A 153 -9.63 -16.94 -0.24
CA MET A 153 -8.25 -17.14 0.24
C MET A 153 -7.46 -18.13 -0.62
N ARG A 154 -8.11 -19.16 -1.19
CA ARG A 154 -7.43 -20.08 -2.13
C ARG A 154 -7.07 -19.37 -3.44
N LEU A 155 -8.02 -18.62 -4.01
CA LEU A 155 -7.77 -17.85 -5.23
C LEU A 155 -6.68 -16.79 -5.00
N LEU A 156 -6.68 -16.14 -3.84
CA LEU A 156 -5.62 -15.20 -3.46
C LEU A 156 -4.25 -15.88 -3.36
N ALA A 157 -4.20 -17.10 -2.82
CA ALA A 157 -2.94 -17.86 -2.79
C ALA A 157 -2.43 -18.18 -4.19
N ASP A 158 -3.32 -18.48 -5.13
CA ASP A 158 -2.97 -18.68 -6.55
C ASP A 158 -2.49 -17.37 -7.19
N ASP A 159 -3.13 -16.24 -6.91
CA ASP A 159 -2.73 -14.91 -7.38
C ASP A 159 -1.34 -14.53 -6.83
N LEU A 160 -1.06 -14.78 -5.55
CA LEU A 160 0.25 -14.57 -4.94
C LEU A 160 1.34 -15.47 -5.55
N ALA A 161 0.99 -16.70 -5.92
CA ALA A 161 1.91 -17.59 -6.63
C ALA A 161 2.24 -17.05 -8.02
N ALA A 162 1.25 -16.52 -8.76
CA ALA A 162 1.46 -15.89 -10.07
C ALA A 162 2.35 -14.64 -9.97
N LEU A 163 2.15 -13.81 -8.94
CA LEU A 163 3.01 -12.66 -8.66
C LEU A 163 4.44 -13.10 -8.38
N ARG A 164 4.65 -14.09 -7.50
CA ARG A 164 5.97 -14.63 -7.15
C ARG A 164 6.71 -15.21 -8.36
N ASP A 165 6.00 -15.84 -9.27
CA ASP A 165 6.58 -16.48 -10.46
C ASP A 165 6.87 -15.48 -11.57
N CYS A 166 6.30 -14.27 -11.51
CA CYS A 166 6.67 -13.14 -12.36
C CYS A 166 7.98 -12.52 -11.85
N ARG A 167 9.10 -12.83 -12.50
CA ARG A 167 10.45 -12.48 -12.04
C ARG A 167 11.16 -11.51 -12.96
N ASN A 168 12.09 -10.76 -12.38
CA ASN A 168 13.00 -9.88 -13.11
C ASN A 168 14.39 -9.87 -12.45
N ALA A 169 15.45 -9.68 -13.21
CA ALA A 169 16.80 -9.45 -12.68
C ALA A 169 16.97 -8.05 -12.10
N ALA A 170 16.24 -7.06 -12.65
CA ALA A 170 16.15 -5.72 -12.06
C ALA A 170 15.12 -5.71 -10.91
N PHE A 171 15.33 -4.85 -9.93
CA PHE A 171 14.42 -4.63 -8.81
C PHE A 171 14.01 -3.16 -8.70
N GLY A 172 12.85 -2.91 -8.11
CA GLY A 172 12.26 -1.58 -7.96
C GLY A 172 10.81 -1.52 -8.41
N LYS A 173 10.23 -0.33 -8.39
CA LYS A 173 8.85 -0.09 -8.81
C LYS A 173 8.59 -0.57 -10.23
N VAL A 174 7.40 -1.10 -10.46
CA VAL A 174 6.99 -1.64 -11.79
C VAL A 174 7.26 -0.62 -12.90
N THR A 175 6.89 0.65 -12.70
CA THR A 175 7.13 1.72 -13.68
C THR A 175 8.60 1.83 -14.09
N LEU A 176 9.51 1.77 -13.13
CA LEU A 176 10.95 1.86 -13.37
C LEU A 176 11.47 0.64 -14.13
N VAL A 177 11.12 -0.57 -13.65
CA VAL A 177 11.62 -1.84 -14.22
C VAL A 177 11.05 -2.07 -15.63
N ASP A 178 9.78 -1.75 -15.87
CA ASP A 178 9.15 -1.82 -17.20
C ASP A 178 9.75 -0.81 -18.17
N GLY A 179 10.29 0.30 -17.67
CA GLY A 179 11.08 1.27 -18.44
C GLY A 179 12.53 0.84 -18.70
N GLY A 180 12.94 -0.38 -18.27
CA GLY A 180 14.31 -0.89 -18.44
C GLY A 180 15.29 -0.41 -17.38
N GLY A 181 14.82 0.24 -16.29
CA GLY A 181 15.63 0.69 -15.18
C GLY A 181 15.71 -0.33 -14.02
N THR A 182 16.47 0.04 -13.02
CA THR A 182 16.55 -0.67 -11.74
C THR A 182 16.71 0.33 -10.61
N SER A 183 16.27 -0.02 -9.40
CA SER A 183 16.43 0.82 -8.22
C SER A 183 17.91 1.08 -7.89
N ARG A 184 18.14 2.22 -7.25
CA ARG A 184 19.45 2.53 -6.65
C ARG A 184 19.70 1.64 -5.44
N GLY A 185 20.94 1.21 -5.29
CA GLY A 185 21.39 0.35 -4.21
C GLY A 185 21.99 -0.94 -4.74
N ALA A 186 22.75 -1.62 -3.88
CA ALA A 186 23.47 -2.82 -4.26
C ALA A 186 22.57 -4.06 -4.33
N SER A 187 21.55 -4.12 -3.46
CA SER A 187 20.60 -5.24 -3.35
C SER A 187 19.39 -4.85 -2.50
N CYS A 188 18.34 -5.68 -2.54
CA CYS A 188 17.13 -5.45 -1.76
C CYS A 188 17.40 -5.42 -0.25
N GLU A 189 18.19 -6.36 0.27
CA GLU A 189 18.52 -6.43 1.69
C GLU A 189 19.31 -5.21 2.18
N GLN A 190 20.20 -4.66 1.34
CA GLN A 190 20.95 -3.45 1.70
C GLN A 190 20.01 -2.24 1.78
N ILE A 191 19.11 -2.10 0.82
CA ILE A 191 18.11 -1.00 0.82
C ILE A 191 17.20 -1.11 2.04
N VAL A 192 16.76 -2.33 2.38
CA VAL A 192 15.93 -2.57 3.58
C VAL A 192 16.68 -2.19 4.84
N LEU A 193 17.97 -2.60 4.96
CA LEU A 193 18.80 -2.22 6.10
C LEU A 193 18.92 -0.68 6.21
N ASP A 194 19.30 -0.02 5.12
CA ASP A 194 19.49 1.43 5.10
C ASP A 194 18.19 2.15 5.52
N ARG A 195 17.06 1.69 4.99
CA ARG A 195 15.75 2.23 5.35
C ARG A 195 15.41 1.98 6.82
N ALA A 196 15.61 0.76 7.32
CA ALA A 196 15.32 0.39 8.70
C ALA A 196 16.13 1.21 9.69
N LEU A 197 17.42 1.51 9.39
CA LEU A 197 18.26 2.37 10.22
C LEU A 197 17.76 3.82 10.25
N VAL A 198 17.23 4.33 9.14
CA VAL A 198 16.59 5.65 9.07
C VAL A 198 15.31 5.67 9.90
N ASP A 199 14.44 4.67 9.74
CA ASP A 199 13.18 4.54 10.47
C ASP A 199 13.45 4.36 11.99
N LEU A 200 14.45 3.57 12.37
CA LEU A 200 14.89 3.42 13.77
C LEU A 200 15.36 4.76 14.36
N ALA A 201 16.20 5.50 13.64
CA ALA A 201 16.69 6.79 14.11
C ALA A 201 15.56 7.82 14.23
N GLU A 202 14.57 7.74 13.36
CA GLU A 202 13.41 8.60 13.37
C GLU A 202 12.45 8.26 14.51
N ALA A 203 12.11 6.98 14.69
CA ALA A 203 11.27 6.51 15.78
C ALA A 203 11.88 6.80 17.15
N ALA A 204 13.20 6.63 17.31
CA ALA A 204 13.91 6.92 18.55
C ALA A 204 13.85 8.41 18.97
N ARG A 205 13.62 9.33 18.04
CA ARG A 205 13.41 10.75 18.38
C ARG A 205 12.01 11.03 18.93
N ARG A 206 11.04 10.15 18.65
CA ARG A 206 9.62 10.33 18.99
C ARG A 206 9.15 9.44 20.15
N ASP A 207 9.77 8.27 20.32
CA ASP A 207 9.39 7.30 21.33
C ASP A 207 10.59 6.94 22.24
N PRO A 208 10.50 7.19 23.56
CA PRO A 208 11.57 6.93 24.50
C PRO A 208 11.91 5.44 24.66
N ARG A 209 10.97 4.52 24.39
CA ARG A 209 11.21 3.06 24.42
C ARG A 209 12.12 2.65 23.29
N VAL A 210 11.87 3.19 22.08
CA VAL A 210 12.74 2.99 20.92
C VAL A 210 14.13 3.59 21.17
N ALA A 211 14.20 4.78 21.78
CA ALA A 211 15.46 5.42 22.12
C ALA A 211 16.29 4.58 23.10
N ALA A 212 15.65 3.99 24.09
CA ALA A 212 16.31 3.11 25.08
C ALA A 212 16.82 1.80 24.44
N ALA A 213 16.09 1.25 23.47
CA ALA A 213 16.42 0.00 22.77
C ALA A 213 17.32 0.19 21.53
N ARG A 214 17.61 1.43 21.13
CA ARG A 214 18.20 1.78 19.84
C ARG A 214 19.45 0.98 19.48
N GLY A 215 20.41 0.88 20.42
CA GLY A 215 21.66 0.15 20.16
C GLY A 215 21.41 -1.32 19.85
N ARG A 216 20.54 -1.97 20.60
CA ARG A 216 20.18 -3.38 20.42
C ARG A 216 19.43 -3.64 19.12
N LEU A 217 18.53 -2.74 18.74
CA LEU A 217 17.81 -2.80 17.45
C LEU A 217 18.75 -2.57 16.26
N ASP A 218 19.71 -1.62 16.36
CA ASP A 218 20.72 -1.37 15.33
C ASP A 218 21.62 -2.61 15.13
N ASP A 219 22.14 -3.17 16.22
CA ASP A 219 23.01 -4.36 16.19
C ASP A 219 22.26 -5.56 15.56
N ALA A 220 21.02 -5.82 15.96
CA ALA A 220 20.19 -6.89 15.42
C ALA A 220 19.91 -6.73 13.92
N LEU A 221 19.62 -5.51 13.44
CA LEU A 221 19.45 -5.22 12.02
C LEU A 221 20.71 -5.53 11.21
N ARG A 222 21.88 -5.08 11.70
CA ARG A 222 23.17 -5.30 11.02
C ARG A 222 23.56 -6.77 11.02
N GLU A 223 23.36 -7.48 12.12
CA GLU A 223 23.62 -8.90 12.22
C GLU A 223 22.72 -9.69 11.26
N ALA A 224 21.41 -9.41 11.25
CA ALA A 224 20.49 -10.05 10.34
C ALA A 224 20.86 -9.78 8.87
N ALA A 225 21.20 -8.54 8.52
CA ALA A 225 21.60 -8.17 7.16
C ALA A 225 22.90 -8.88 6.73
N ALA A 226 23.89 -9.00 7.61
CA ALA A 226 25.15 -9.68 7.34
C ALA A 226 24.97 -11.20 7.07
N ALA A 227 23.89 -11.79 7.54
CA ALA A 227 23.54 -13.19 7.29
C ALA A 227 22.87 -13.43 5.92
N VAL A 228 22.34 -12.39 5.26
CA VAL A 228 21.65 -12.49 3.98
C VAL A 228 22.65 -12.55 2.83
N ARG A 229 22.35 -13.36 1.81
CA ARG A 229 23.13 -13.41 0.57
C ARG A 229 22.37 -12.68 -0.54
N PRO A 230 23.04 -11.87 -1.38
CA PRO A 230 22.41 -11.23 -2.53
C PRO A 230 21.70 -12.23 -3.44
N ARG A 231 20.61 -11.79 -4.06
CA ARG A 231 19.76 -12.57 -4.98
C ARG A 231 19.86 -11.98 -6.38
N ALA A 232 19.82 -12.84 -7.39
CA ALA A 232 19.95 -12.42 -8.79
C ALA A 232 18.60 -12.13 -9.47
N GLU A 233 17.50 -12.62 -8.90
CA GLU A 233 16.15 -12.45 -9.45
C GLU A 233 15.18 -12.04 -8.34
N HIS A 234 14.25 -11.17 -8.69
CA HIS A 234 13.28 -10.58 -7.79
C HIS A 234 11.87 -10.90 -8.27
N SER A 235 10.97 -11.18 -7.37
CA SER A 235 9.56 -11.45 -7.67
C SER A 235 8.76 -10.15 -7.75
N LEU A 236 7.70 -10.15 -8.54
CA LEU A 236 6.69 -9.10 -8.45
C LEU A 236 5.96 -9.24 -7.13
N ILE A 237 5.84 -8.16 -6.37
CA ILE A 237 5.11 -8.10 -5.11
C ILE A 237 4.16 -6.90 -5.09
N HIS A 238 3.11 -6.99 -4.29
CA HIS A 238 2.22 -5.86 -4.02
C HIS A 238 2.90 -4.83 -3.08
N GLY A 239 3.63 -5.31 -2.10
CA GLY A 239 4.41 -4.52 -1.14
C GLY A 239 3.65 -4.12 0.13
N GLU A 240 2.33 -3.93 0.05
CA GLU A 240 1.47 -3.53 1.17
C GLU A 240 0.12 -4.29 1.14
N LEU A 241 0.10 -5.60 0.80
CA LEU A 241 -1.14 -6.35 0.66
C LEU A 241 -1.73 -6.75 2.01
N GLY A 242 -2.80 -6.06 2.41
CA GLY A 242 -3.66 -6.43 3.53
C GLY A 242 -5.01 -7.00 3.06
N PRO A 243 -5.78 -7.66 3.93
CA PRO A 243 -7.11 -8.17 3.59
C PRO A 243 -8.12 -7.06 3.27
N ASP A 244 -7.88 -5.83 3.68
CA ASP A 244 -8.60 -4.61 3.36
C ASP A 244 -8.30 -4.09 1.94
N HIS A 245 -7.14 -4.45 1.35
CA HIS A 245 -6.78 -4.15 -0.04
C HIS A 245 -7.26 -5.19 -1.05
N ILE A 246 -8.13 -6.09 -0.64
CA ILE A 246 -8.73 -7.12 -1.47
C ILE A 246 -10.24 -6.98 -1.41
N LEU A 247 -10.84 -6.54 -2.52
CA LEU A 247 -12.29 -6.56 -2.68
C LEU A 247 -12.72 -7.93 -3.20
N VAL A 248 -13.92 -8.36 -2.84
CA VAL A 248 -14.49 -9.62 -3.33
C VAL A 248 -15.62 -9.30 -4.29
N ASP A 249 -15.47 -9.66 -5.57
CA ASP A 249 -16.49 -9.39 -6.56
C ASP A 249 -17.71 -10.33 -6.43
N ARG A 250 -18.76 -10.07 -7.21
CA ARG A 250 -20.01 -10.86 -7.19
C ARG A 250 -19.82 -12.34 -7.54
N THR A 251 -18.69 -12.70 -8.15
CA THR A 251 -18.34 -14.09 -8.50
C THR A 251 -17.47 -14.76 -7.45
N GLY A 252 -17.13 -14.05 -6.36
CA GLY A 252 -16.27 -14.53 -5.30
C GLY A 252 -14.78 -14.47 -5.64
N ARG A 253 -14.37 -13.69 -6.65
CA ARG A 253 -12.96 -13.52 -7.02
C ARG A 253 -12.34 -12.36 -6.26
N PRO A 254 -11.06 -12.49 -5.84
CA PRO A 254 -10.30 -11.37 -5.29
C PRO A 254 -10.05 -10.30 -6.38
N VAL A 255 -10.14 -9.04 -5.98
CA VAL A 255 -9.84 -7.87 -6.80
C VAL A 255 -8.86 -7.01 -6.02
N LEU A 256 -7.64 -6.88 -6.51
CA LEU A 256 -6.56 -6.16 -5.84
C LEU A 256 -6.72 -4.64 -6.04
N ILE A 257 -6.58 -3.89 -4.96
CA ILE A 257 -6.59 -2.41 -4.95
C ILE A 257 -5.35 -1.89 -4.21
N ASP A 258 -5.13 -0.59 -4.26
CA ASP A 258 -3.97 0.10 -3.66
C ASP A 258 -2.62 -0.39 -4.22
N ILE A 259 -2.58 -0.53 -5.54
CA ILE A 259 -1.54 -1.23 -6.31
C ILE A 259 -0.34 -0.34 -6.69
N GLU A 260 -0.34 0.94 -6.35
CA GLU A 260 0.71 1.90 -6.70
C GLU A 260 2.09 1.53 -6.13
N GLY A 261 2.10 0.76 -5.04
CA GLY A 261 3.31 0.26 -4.37
C GLY A 261 3.96 -0.95 -5.03
N MET A 262 3.36 -1.52 -6.08
CA MET A 262 3.88 -2.73 -6.70
C MET A 262 5.30 -2.56 -7.24
N MET A 263 6.12 -3.57 -6.96
CA MET A 263 7.53 -3.57 -7.34
C MET A 263 8.07 -4.98 -7.55
N PHE A 264 9.16 -5.09 -8.30
CA PHE A 264 10.00 -6.28 -8.28
C PHE A 264 10.92 -6.20 -7.06
N PHE A 265 10.78 -7.15 -6.15
CA PHE A 265 11.51 -7.15 -4.89
C PHE A 265 11.62 -8.57 -4.33
N ASP A 266 12.17 -8.70 -3.13
CA ASP A 266 12.24 -10.01 -2.45
C ASP A 266 10.87 -10.42 -1.94
N VAL A 267 10.46 -11.65 -2.25
CA VAL A 267 9.15 -12.20 -1.88
C VAL A 267 8.95 -12.27 -0.36
N GLU A 268 10.04 -12.35 0.42
CA GLU A 268 9.98 -12.36 1.88
C GLU A 268 9.44 -11.03 2.43
N TRP A 269 9.70 -9.88 1.75
CA TRP A 269 9.12 -8.58 2.12
C TRP A 269 7.59 -8.62 2.08
N GLU A 270 7.02 -9.14 1.00
CA GLU A 270 5.57 -9.35 0.88
C GLU A 270 5.03 -10.26 1.99
N HIS A 271 5.68 -11.40 2.21
CA HIS A 271 5.20 -12.39 3.15
C HIS A 271 5.31 -11.97 4.62
N VAL A 272 6.26 -11.12 4.97
CA VAL A 272 6.30 -10.47 6.29
C VAL A 272 5.07 -9.58 6.48
N PHE A 273 4.76 -8.74 5.50
CA PHE A 273 3.58 -7.88 5.58
C PHE A 273 2.27 -8.70 5.62
N LEU A 274 2.15 -9.71 4.75
CA LEU A 274 1.01 -10.64 4.77
C LEU A 274 0.84 -11.30 6.15
N ARG A 275 1.94 -11.74 6.79
CA ARG A 275 1.87 -12.31 8.15
C ARG A 275 1.32 -11.32 9.17
N ILE A 276 1.78 -10.08 9.11
CA ILE A 276 1.33 -9.02 10.00
C ILE A 276 -0.17 -8.74 9.81
N ARG A 277 -0.61 -8.67 8.55
CA ARG A 277 -1.97 -8.24 8.21
C ARG A 277 -3.02 -9.36 8.31
N PHE A 278 -2.66 -10.59 7.97
CA PHE A 278 -3.58 -11.74 7.99
C PHE A 278 -3.54 -12.53 9.30
N GLY A 279 -2.54 -12.33 10.16
CA GLY A 279 -2.46 -12.98 11.46
C GLY A 279 -2.64 -14.49 11.39
N ALA A 280 -3.68 -15.02 12.05
CA ALA A 280 -3.98 -16.44 12.11
C ALA A 280 -4.35 -17.07 10.74
N ASP A 281 -4.78 -16.27 9.78
CA ASP A 281 -5.11 -16.75 8.42
C ASP A 281 -3.91 -16.82 7.48
N TYR A 282 -2.78 -16.20 7.82
CA TYR A 282 -1.55 -16.19 7.01
C TYR A 282 -1.04 -17.58 6.58
N PRO A 283 -1.11 -18.65 7.39
CA PRO A 283 -0.64 -19.98 6.96
C PRO A 283 -1.26 -20.49 5.65
N ARG A 284 -2.46 -19.99 5.28
CA ARG A 284 -3.15 -20.33 4.03
C ARG A 284 -2.51 -19.65 2.80
N LEU A 285 -1.71 -18.59 3.02
CA LEU A 285 -1.08 -17.79 1.97
C LEU A 285 0.44 -18.01 1.91
N ARG A 286 1.01 -18.67 2.92
CA ARG A 286 2.46 -18.81 3.05
C ARG A 286 3.04 -19.62 1.88
N ALA A 287 3.95 -18.99 1.12
CA ALA A 287 4.72 -19.68 0.09
C ALA A 287 5.77 -20.62 0.69
N GLY A 288 6.06 -21.72 -0.01
CA GLY A 288 7.22 -22.55 0.31
C GLY A 288 8.54 -21.92 -0.15
N GLY A 289 9.65 -22.26 0.52
CA GLY A 289 10.99 -21.87 0.09
C GLY A 289 11.38 -20.43 0.38
N LEU A 290 10.72 -19.77 1.35
CA LEU A 290 11.15 -18.46 1.85
C LEU A 290 12.50 -18.58 2.56
N ASP A 291 13.38 -17.60 2.35
CA ASP A 291 14.69 -17.53 3.03
C ASP A 291 14.52 -16.97 4.44
N GLU A 292 14.71 -17.81 5.45
CA GLU A 292 14.53 -17.45 6.87
C GLU A 292 15.51 -16.34 7.33
N ARG A 293 16.65 -16.17 6.68
CA ARG A 293 17.60 -15.08 6.99
C ARG A 293 17.08 -13.74 6.49
N ARG A 294 16.52 -13.72 5.26
CA ARG A 294 15.83 -12.53 4.72
C ARG A 294 14.61 -12.21 5.56
N TRP A 295 13.87 -13.26 5.93
CA TRP A 295 12.71 -13.09 6.81
C TRP A 295 13.06 -12.38 8.11
N ALA A 296 14.12 -12.81 8.80
CA ALA A 296 14.53 -12.22 10.07
C ALA A 296 14.86 -10.72 9.93
N LEU A 297 15.61 -10.34 8.88
CA LEU A 297 15.90 -8.94 8.59
C LEU A 297 14.61 -8.15 8.28
N TYR A 298 13.79 -8.70 7.40
CA TYR A 298 12.61 -7.97 6.88
C TYR A 298 11.50 -7.85 7.92
N ASP A 299 11.35 -8.82 8.82
CA ASP A 299 10.40 -8.74 9.92
C ASP A 299 10.76 -7.58 10.87
N LEU A 300 12.00 -7.51 11.34
CA LEU A 300 12.41 -6.41 12.20
C LEU A 300 12.34 -5.05 11.49
N ALA A 301 12.81 -4.98 10.24
CA ALA A 301 12.75 -3.76 9.43
C ALA A 301 11.31 -3.28 9.18
N MET A 302 10.40 -4.20 8.86
CA MET A 302 8.98 -3.89 8.63
C MET A 302 8.31 -3.38 9.92
N ARG A 303 8.60 -4.00 11.08
CA ARG A 303 8.09 -3.53 12.37
C ARG A 303 8.54 -2.09 12.65
N LEU A 304 9.81 -1.77 12.42
CA LEU A 304 10.33 -0.41 12.60
C LEU A 304 9.70 0.59 11.62
N SER A 305 9.44 0.18 10.39
CA SER A 305 8.73 1.02 9.41
C SER A 305 7.28 1.28 9.85
N LEU A 306 6.59 0.27 10.42
CA LEU A 306 5.23 0.38 10.96
C LEU A 306 5.18 1.12 12.31
N VAL A 307 6.31 1.40 12.93
CA VAL A 307 6.43 2.37 14.05
C VAL A 307 6.66 3.78 13.52
N ALA A 308 7.68 3.98 12.67
CA ALA A 308 8.10 5.29 12.21
C ALA A 308 7.04 5.97 11.31
N GLY A 309 6.43 5.22 10.38
CA GLY A 309 5.41 5.73 9.46
C GLY A 309 4.18 6.30 10.18
N PRO A 310 3.48 5.51 11.00
CA PRO A 310 2.34 6.01 11.77
C PRO A 310 2.70 7.16 12.72
N LEU A 311 3.88 7.16 13.35
CA LEU A 311 4.34 8.31 14.16
C LEU A 311 4.44 9.60 13.31
N ARG A 312 4.89 9.51 12.05
CA ARG A 312 4.89 10.66 11.13
C ARG A 312 3.47 11.17 10.82
N LEU A 313 2.52 10.26 10.58
CA LEU A 313 1.12 10.63 10.36
C LEU A 313 0.49 11.26 11.61
N LEU A 314 0.90 10.83 12.80
CA LEU A 314 0.45 11.39 14.07
C LEU A 314 1.03 12.81 14.34
N ASP A 315 2.10 13.21 13.68
CA ASP A 315 2.58 14.60 13.71
C ASP A 315 1.64 15.55 12.92
N GLY A 316 0.85 15.01 11.99
CA GLY A 316 -0.10 15.74 11.15
C GLY A 316 -1.55 15.67 11.61
N ASP A 317 -2.45 15.89 10.65
CA ASP A 317 -3.91 15.94 10.83
C ASP A 317 -4.65 14.66 10.41
N PHE A 318 -3.94 13.52 10.33
CA PHE A 318 -4.57 12.24 9.97
C PHE A 318 -5.73 11.93 10.92
N PRO A 319 -6.95 11.65 10.40
CA PRO A 319 -8.16 11.64 11.21
C PRO A 319 -8.27 10.48 12.19
N ASP A 320 -7.79 9.29 11.83
CA ASP A 320 -7.87 8.10 12.68
C ASP A 320 -6.59 7.91 13.51
N ARG A 321 -6.43 8.78 14.50
CA ARG A 321 -5.25 8.78 15.37
C ARG A 321 -5.18 7.54 16.26
N ALA A 322 -6.33 7.03 16.72
CA ALA A 322 -6.39 5.84 17.57
C ALA A 322 -5.90 4.60 16.82
N PHE A 323 -6.31 4.44 15.56
CA PHE A 323 -5.84 3.36 14.69
C PHE A 323 -4.32 3.44 14.46
N MET A 324 -3.78 4.64 14.15
CA MET A 324 -2.33 4.82 13.98
C MET A 324 -1.55 4.54 15.26
N THR A 325 -2.06 4.95 16.42
CA THR A 325 -1.44 4.63 17.70
C THR A 325 -1.42 3.13 17.97
N GLY A 326 -2.50 2.41 17.65
CA GLY A 326 -2.54 0.95 17.77
C GLY A 326 -1.47 0.27 16.91
N ILE A 327 -1.29 0.71 15.66
CA ILE A 327 -0.23 0.18 14.79
C ILE A 327 1.15 0.40 15.40
N VAL A 328 1.42 1.59 15.99
CA VAL A 328 2.70 1.87 16.67
C VAL A 328 2.91 0.90 17.83
N GLU A 329 1.93 0.78 18.73
CA GLU A 329 2.07 -0.04 19.93
C GLU A 329 2.31 -1.51 19.62
N ASP A 330 1.49 -2.08 18.73
CA ASP A 330 1.61 -3.50 18.33
C ASP A 330 2.97 -3.79 17.68
N ASN A 331 3.43 -2.93 16.78
CA ASN A 331 4.68 -3.18 16.06
C ASN A 331 5.91 -2.86 16.89
N LEU A 332 5.84 -1.89 17.81
CA LEU A 332 6.92 -1.62 18.75
C LEU A 332 7.10 -2.79 19.73
N HIS A 333 5.99 -3.29 20.30
CA HIS A 333 6.03 -4.47 21.16
C HIS A 333 6.74 -5.64 20.47
N GLU A 334 6.29 -5.98 19.26
CA GLU A 334 6.88 -7.08 18.48
C GLU A 334 8.36 -6.84 18.13
N ALA A 335 8.73 -5.60 17.76
CA ALA A 335 10.14 -5.28 17.50
C ALA A 335 11.03 -5.47 18.73
N LEU A 336 10.55 -5.12 19.92
CA LEU A 336 11.29 -5.32 21.17
C LEU A 336 11.39 -6.79 21.52
N VAL A 337 10.32 -7.58 21.35
CA VAL A 337 10.34 -9.04 21.55
C VAL A 337 11.34 -9.72 20.61
N LEU A 338 11.41 -9.32 19.34
CA LEU A 338 12.37 -9.88 18.36
C LEU A 338 13.82 -9.70 18.79
N VAL A 339 14.15 -8.69 19.58
CA VAL A 339 15.52 -8.47 20.08
C VAL A 339 15.69 -8.90 21.55
N GLY A 340 14.73 -9.66 22.10
CA GLY A 340 14.79 -10.22 23.47
C GLY A 340 14.68 -9.17 24.55
N LEU A 341 13.90 -8.12 24.31
CA LEU A 341 13.47 -7.15 25.32
C LEU A 341 11.98 -7.42 25.62
N ASP A 342 11.65 -7.43 26.91
CA ASP A 342 10.25 -7.51 27.30
C ASP A 342 9.55 -6.24 26.83
N GLY A 343 8.47 -6.41 26.04
CA GLY A 343 7.71 -5.30 25.46
C GLY A 343 6.83 -4.57 26.47
#